data_0b213b199345af4949b6ae3ee2e9575e
#
_entry.id   0b213b199345af4949b6ae3ee2e9575e
#
_cell.length_a   1.000
_cell.length_b   1.000
_cell.length_c   1.000
_cell.angle_alpha   90.00
_cell.angle_beta   90.00
_cell.angle_gamma   90.00
#
_symmetry.space_group_name_H-M   'P 1'
#
loop_
_entity.id
_entity.type
_entity.pdbx_description
1 polymer ?
#
loop_
_entity_poly.entity_id
_entity_poly.type
_entity_poly.pdbx_seq_one_letter_code
_entity_poly.pdbx_strand_id
1 'polypeptide(L)'
;MSRQLWFDFAADSDRGPVRERNEDAAYADARVLALADGVGGHPGGDLASAAMVRGFAQIDVTLEGWDGADHLRAAAFHGEDAIAEQVALRPELDGMATTLTAVFLQRDHRVVLLHAGDSRGYLFRDRRLYQLSKDDTFVQSLVDAGALSPDEARFHPQRNIVLRAMSGRGTRFSLASWTVRPCDLLLLCSDGLSDALSDDQIAEVMSSSSYTDECAERLIGQALSSGARDNVTCIVAHVVEGPPHIEPVFVGAALSGSRS
;
A
#
# COMPACT_ATOMS: atom_id res chain seq x y z
N MET A 1 -1.17 5.05 32.44
CA MET A 1 -1.86 4.48 31.27
C MET A 1 -1.21 5.08 30.05
N SER A 2 -0.65 4.27 29.14
CA SER A 2 -0.11 4.77 27.88
C SER A 2 -1.27 5.35 27.06
N ARG A 3 -1.07 6.53 26.47
CA ARG A 3 -2.09 7.14 25.62
C ARG A 3 -2.23 6.31 24.36
N GLN A 4 -3.45 6.11 23.88
CA GLN A 4 -3.73 5.38 22.65
C GLN A 4 -3.16 6.17 21.45
N LEU A 5 -2.50 5.46 20.54
CA LEU A 5 -1.97 6.01 19.30
C LEU A 5 -2.96 5.86 18.15
N TRP A 6 -2.86 6.77 17.18
CA TRP A 6 -3.71 6.87 16.00
C TRP A 6 -2.87 7.31 14.80
N PHE A 7 -3.40 7.11 13.60
CA PHE A 7 -2.85 7.69 12.38
C PHE A 7 -3.51 9.04 12.10
N ASP A 8 -2.71 10.09 11.97
CA ASP A 8 -3.02 11.32 11.27
C ASP A 8 -2.47 11.17 9.85
N PHE A 9 -3.34 11.13 8.83
CA PHE A 9 -2.97 10.62 7.52
C PHE A 9 -3.44 11.49 6.38
N ALA A 10 -2.76 11.34 5.23
CA ALA A 10 -3.21 11.79 3.92
C ALA A 10 -2.93 10.69 2.89
N ALA A 11 -3.76 10.62 1.87
CA ALA A 11 -3.57 9.75 0.73
C ALA A 11 -3.76 10.53 -0.56
N ASP A 12 -2.92 10.26 -1.55
CA ASP A 12 -3.01 10.88 -2.86
C ASP A 12 -2.67 9.86 -3.96
N SER A 13 -3.23 10.09 -5.16
CA SER A 13 -3.09 9.15 -6.28
C SER A 13 -3.19 9.89 -7.60
N ASP A 14 -2.18 9.73 -8.44
CA ASP A 14 -2.14 10.26 -9.80
C ASP A 14 -2.04 9.14 -10.82
N ARG A 15 -2.77 9.28 -11.94
CA ARG A 15 -2.76 8.32 -13.04
C ARG A 15 -1.39 8.24 -13.74
N GLY A 16 -0.57 9.25 -13.57
CA GLY A 16 0.68 9.41 -14.32
C GLY A 16 0.45 9.83 -15.78
N PRO A 17 1.55 10.20 -16.48
CA PRO A 17 1.46 10.76 -17.83
C PRO A 17 1.29 9.71 -18.94
N VAL A 18 1.51 8.43 -18.66
CA VAL A 18 1.60 7.37 -19.69
C VAL A 18 0.39 6.45 -19.70
N ARG A 19 -0.16 6.14 -18.53
CA ARG A 19 -1.29 5.20 -18.39
C ARG A 19 -2.61 5.84 -18.81
N GLU A 20 -3.51 5.06 -19.40
CA GLU A 20 -4.86 5.53 -19.76
C GLU A 20 -5.80 5.58 -18.56
N ARG A 21 -5.59 4.68 -17.60
CA ARG A 21 -6.40 4.54 -16.38
C ARG A 21 -5.51 4.54 -15.15
N ASN A 22 -6.12 4.86 -14.02
CA ASN A 22 -5.51 4.64 -12.72
C ASN A 22 -6.01 3.29 -12.18
N GLU A 23 -5.11 2.32 -12.08
CA GLU A 23 -5.39 0.98 -11.57
C GLU A 23 -4.94 0.81 -10.11
N ASP A 24 -4.31 1.85 -9.53
CA ASP A 24 -4.02 1.93 -8.10
C ASP A 24 -5.27 2.27 -7.31
N ALA A 25 -5.39 1.73 -6.10
CA ALA A 25 -6.41 2.10 -5.14
C ALA A 25 -5.81 2.17 -3.73
N ALA A 26 -6.28 3.11 -2.92
CA ALA A 26 -5.91 3.13 -1.52
C ALA A 26 -7.10 3.52 -0.62
N TYR A 27 -7.01 3.05 0.63
CA TYR A 27 -7.89 3.38 1.75
C TYR A 27 -7.07 3.74 2.97
N ALA A 28 -7.46 4.79 3.66
CA ALA A 28 -6.84 5.19 4.91
C ALA A 28 -7.89 5.64 5.93
N ASP A 29 -7.71 5.20 7.17
CA ASP A 29 -8.41 5.70 8.34
C ASP A 29 -7.45 5.81 9.54
N ALA A 30 -7.98 6.19 10.71
CA ALA A 30 -7.19 6.41 11.91
C ALA A 30 -6.49 5.15 12.47
N ARG A 31 -6.78 3.96 11.96
CA ARG A 31 -6.25 2.67 12.43
C ARG A 31 -5.76 1.77 11.29
N VAL A 32 -6.24 1.98 10.07
CA VAL A 32 -6.02 1.10 8.93
C VAL A 32 -5.53 1.91 7.74
N LEU A 33 -4.46 1.45 7.13
CA LEU A 33 -3.96 1.95 5.85
C LEU A 33 -3.90 0.75 4.90
N ALA A 34 -4.41 0.87 3.69
CA ALA A 34 -4.35 -0.18 2.68
C ALA A 34 -4.12 0.42 1.30
N LEU A 35 -3.15 -0.13 0.57
CA LEU A 35 -2.80 0.25 -0.79
C LEU A 35 -2.74 -1.01 -1.64
N ALA A 36 -3.31 -0.94 -2.82
CA ALA A 36 -3.38 -2.01 -3.80
C ALA A 36 -3.10 -1.43 -5.19
N ASP A 37 -2.17 -2.04 -5.91
CA ASP A 37 -1.74 -1.68 -7.25
C ASP A 37 -2.23 -2.76 -8.21
N GLY A 38 -3.08 -2.40 -9.18
CA GLY A 38 -3.65 -3.32 -10.14
C GLY A 38 -2.59 -3.85 -11.10
N VAL A 39 -2.41 -5.18 -11.17
CA VAL A 39 -1.38 -5.79 -12.02
C VAL A 39 -1.66 -5.50 -13.49
N GLY A 40 -0.80 -4.66 -14.08
CA GLY A 40 -0.90 -4.27 -15.49
C GLY A 40 -0.73 -5.44 -16.45
N GLY A 41 -1.35 -5.32 -17.64
CA GLY A 41 -1.30 -6.35 -18.69
C GLY A 41 -2.40 -7.41 -18.57
N HIS A 42 -3.20 -7.38 -17.52
CA HIS A 42 -4.41 -8.19 -17.34
C HIS A 42 -5.65 -7.28 -17.31
N PRO A 43 -6.82 -7.77 -17.71
CA PRO A 43 -8.05 -6.97 -17.65
C PRO A 43 -8.47 -6.74 -16.19
N GLY A 44 -8.96 -5.55 -15.86
CA GLY A 44 -9.62 -5.27 -14.59
C GLY A 44 -8.70 -5.05 -13.39
N GLY A 45 -7.46 -4.57 -13.58
CA GLY A 45 -6.58 -4.16 -12.49
C GLY A 45 -7.23 -3.12 -11.57
N ASP A 46 -7.91 -2.13 -12.15
CA ASP A 46 -8.69 -1.10 -11.46
C ASP A 46 -9.81 -1.68 -10.58
N LEU A 47 -10.46 -2.74 -11.06
CA LEU A 47 -11.52 -3.43 -10.32
C LEU A 47 -10.95 -4.29 -9.19
N ALA A 48 -9.81 -4.97 -9.44
CA ALA A 48 -9.15 -5.81 -8.45
C ALA A 48 -8.62 -4.96 -7.28
N SER A 49 -7.90 -3.88 -7.56
CA SER A 49 -7.37 -2.97 -6.53
C SER A 49 -8.49 -2.31 -5.73
N ALA A 50 -9.54 -1.80 -6.40
CA ALA A 50 -10.70 -1.20 -5.74
C ALA A 50 -11.46 -2.21 -4.86
N ALA A 51 -11.69 -3.45 -5.34
CA ALA A 51 -12.34 -4.49 -4.56
C ALA A 51 -11.52 -4.83 -3.31
N MET A 52 -10.20 -4.95 -3.46
CA MET A 52 -9.28 -5.26 -2.37
C MET A 52 -9.34 -4.21 -1.26
N VAL A 53 -9.14 -2.93 -1.57
CA VAL A 53 -9.09 -1.90 -0.52
C VAL A 53 -10.44 -1.65 0.16
N ARG A 54 -11.56 -1.91 -0.52
CA ARG A 54 -12.89 -1.82 0.10
C ARG A 54 -13.11 -2.84 1.22
N GLY A 55 -12.46 -3.99 1.16
CA GLY A 55 -12.47 -4.96 2.26
C GLY A 55 -11.91 -4.38 3.56
N PHE A 56 -10.92 -3.50 3.46
CA PHE A 56 -10.28 -2.88 4.62
C PHE A 56 -11.15 -1.79 5.28
N ALA A 57 -11.99 -1.12 4.50
CA ALA A 57 -12.96 -0.16 5.05
C ALA A 57 -14.07 -0.82 5.89
N GLN A 58 -14.20 -2.14 5.85
CA GLN A 58 -15.20 -2.91 6.62
C GLN A 58 -14.62 -3.48 7.92
N ILE A 59 -13.37 -3.20 8.26
CA ILE A 59 -12.75 -3.70 9.50
C ILE A 59 -13.49 -3.15 10.72
N ASP A 60 -14.06 -4.06 11.51
CA ASP A 60 -14.61 -3.73 12.82
C ASP A 60 -13.53 -3.82 13.90
N VAL A 61 -12.95 -2.68 14.25
CA VAL A 61 -11.90 -2.57 15.28
C VAL A 61 -12.37 -2.86 16.70
N THR A 62 -13.68 -3.11 16.90
CA THR A 62 -14.27 -3.40 18.21
C THR A 62 -14.34 -4.88 18.51
N LEU A 63 -14.06 -5.77 17.56
CA LEU A 63 -14.09 -7.22 17.75
C LEU A 63 -13.14 -7.65 18.85
N GLU A 64 -13.70 -8.23 19.91
CA GLU A 64 -12.93 -8.74 21.04
C GLU A 64 -12.17 -10.02 20.67
N GLY A 65 -10.93 -10.13 21.17
CA GLY A 65 -10.07 -11.29 20.95
C GLY A 65 -9.32 -11.28 19.62
N TRP A 66 -9.59 -10.34 18.73
CA TRP A 66 -8.86 -10.19 17.48
C TRP A 66 -7.63 -9.30 17.65
N ASP A 67 -6.50 -9.76 17.09
CA ASP A 67 -5.32 -8.91 16.95
C ASP A 67 -5.29 -8.24 15.56
N GLY A 68 -4.26 -7.40 15.32
CA GLY A 68 -4.14 -6.70 14.05
C GLY A 68 -3.93 -7.64 12.85
N ALA A 69 -3.33 -8.81 13.07
CA ALA A 69 -3.15 -9.79 12.00
C ALA A 69 -4.48 -10.45 11.61
N ASP A 70 -5.37 -10.70 12.59
CA ASP A 70 -6.69 -11.29 12.34
C ASP A 70 -7.57 -10.32 11.54
N HIS A 71 -7.56 -9.01 11.91
CA HIS A 71 -8.27 -7.97 11.18
C HIS A 71 -7.78 -7.86 9.72
N LEU A 72 -6.46 -7.81 9.52
CA LEU A 72 -5.88 -7.70 8.18
C LEU A 72 -6.15 -8.95 7.33
N ARG A 73 -6.07 -10.15 7.92
CA ARG A 73 -6.40 -11.41 7.21
C ARG A 73 -7.86 -11.42 6.75
N ALA A 74 -8.78 -11.09 7.66
CA ALA A 74 -10.20 -11.08 7.32
C ALA A 74 -10.50 -10.09 6.19
N ALA A 75 -9.94 -8.87 6.24
CA ALA A 75 -10.12 -7.88 5.18
C ALA A 75 -9.52 -8.35 3.84
N ALA A 76 -8.32 -8.95 3.88
CA ALA A 76 -7.69 -9.49 2.66
C ALA A 76 -8.51 -10.65 2.05
N PHE A 77 -9.08 -11.54 2.87
CA PHE A 77 -9.98 -12.59 2.38
C PHE A 77 -11.27 -12.02 1.79
N HIS A 78 -11.88 -11.00 2.40
CA HIS A 78 -13.04 -10.32 1.83
C HIS A 78 -12.71 -9.71 0.46
N GLY A 79 -11.51 -9.10 0.30
CA GLY A 79 -11.04 -8.60 -0.99
C GLY A 79 -10.84 -9.71 -2.01
N GLU A 80 -10.23 -10.84 -1.63
CA GLU A 80 -10.07 -12.02 -2.48
C GLU A 80 -11.44 -12.59 -2.93
N ASP A 81 -12.38 -12.72 -2.01
CA ASP A 81 -13.74 -13.19 -2.33
C ASP A 81 -14.44 -12.23 -3.30
N ALA A 82 -14.31 -10.92 -3.10
CA ALA A 82 -14.87 -9.92 -3.99
C ALA A 82 -14.26 -9.98 -5.41
N ILE A 83 -12.94 -10.21 -5.52
CA ILE A 83 -12.28 -10.44 -6.81
C ILE A 83 -12.81 -11.71 -7.47
N ALA A 84 -12.90 -12.82 -6.73
CA ALA A 84 -13.43 -14.09 -7.25
C ALA A 84 -14.88 -13.95 -7.74
N GLU A 85 -15.74 -13.21 -7.02
CA GLU A 85 -17.11 -12.93 -7.41
C GLU A 85 -17.19 -12.13 -8.72
N GLN A 86 -16.33 -11.10 -8.87
CA GLN A 86 -16.27 -10.31 -10.11
C GLN A 86 -15.89 -11.19 -11.31
N VAL A 87 -14.92 -12.09 -11.16
CA VAL A 87 -14.52 -13.03 -12.21
C VAL A 87 -15.66 -14.02 -12.54
N ALA A 88 -16.36 -14.53 -11.52
CA ALA A 88 -17.49 -15.43 -11.72
C ALA A 88 -18.66 -14.77 -12.50
N LEU A 89 -18.91 -13.48 -12.25
CA LEU A 89 -19.95 -12.70 -12.94
C LEU A 89 -19.50 -12.23 -14.34
N ARG A 90 -18.20 -12.03 -14.55
CA ARG A 90 -17.60 -11.50 -15.77
C ARG A 90 -16.33 -12.30 -16.12
N PRO A 91 -16.49 -13.45 -16.82
CA PRO A 91 -15.35 -14.33 -17.15
C PRO A 91 -14.24 -13.65 -17.97
N GLU A 92 -14.53 -12.56 -18.66
CA GLU A 92 -13.55 -11.75 -19.38
C GLU A 92 -12.54 -11.06 -18.46
N LEU A 93 -12.81 -11.00 -17.14
CA LEU A 93 -11.91 -10.51 -16.11
C LEU A 93 -11.00 -11.61 -15.52
N ASP A 94 -11.06 -12.84 -16.06
CA ASP A 94 -10.18 -13.91 -15.56
C ASP A 94 -8.72 -13.52 -15.69
N GLY A 95 -7.99 -13.68 -14.58
CA GLY A 95 -6.60 -13.22 -14.45
C GLY A 95 -6.44 -11.81 -13.87
N MET A 96 -7.53 -11.08 -13.57
CA MET A 96 -7.38 -9.81 -12.85
C MET A 96 -6.72 -10.04 -11.49
N ALA A 97 -5.81 -9.14 -11.14
CA ALA A 97 -5.03 -9.25 -9.91
C ALA A 97 -4.57 -7.87 -9.43
N THR A 98 -4.16 -7.80 -8.18
CA THR A 98 -3.62 -6.59 -7.56
C THR A 98 -2.57 -6.96 -6.52
N THR A 99 -1.63 -6.05 -6.25
CA THR A 99 -0.80 -6.12 -5.04
C THR A 99 -1.63 -5.80 -3.80
N LEU A 100 -1.05 -5.97 -2.64
CA LEU A 100 -1.63 -5.50 -1.38
C LEU A 100 -0.53 -5.19 -0.37
N THR A 101 -0.51 -3.97 0.12
CA THR A 101 0.26 -3.55 1.29
C THR A 101 -0.67 -2.86 2.26
N ALA A 102 -0.92 -3.47 3.42
CA ALA A 102 -1.85 -2.95 4.40
C ALA A 102 -1.26 -2.96 5.81
N VAL A 103 -1.62 -1.95 6.60
CA VAL A 103 -1.14 -1.76 7.98
C VAL A 103 -2.32 -1.57 8.91
N PHE A 104 -2.26 -2.24 10.06
CA PHE A 104 -3.20 -2.05 11.18
C PHE A 104 -2.44 -1.56 12.42
N LEU A 105 -2.88 -0.44 13.01
CA LEU A 105 -2.34 0.09 14.25
C LEU A 105 -3.09 -0.49 15.45
N GLN A 106 -2.42 -1.33 16.23
CA GLN A 106 -2.96 -1.96 17.43
C GLN A 106 -2.96 -1.00 18.65
N ARG A 107 -3.75 -1.34 19.65
CA ARG A 107 -3.84 -0.55 20.90
C ARG A 107 -2.57 -0.62 21.75
N ASP A 108 -1.75 -1.65 21.56
CA ASP A 108 -0.49 -1.88 22.28
C ASP A 108 0.73 -1.20 21.61
N HIS A 109 0.47 -0.20 20.76
CA HIS A 109 1.50 0.55 20.04
C HIS A 109 2.29 -0.28 19.02
N ARG A 110 1.73 -1.36 18.53
CA ARG A 110 2.30 -2.11 17.40
C ARG A 110 1.54 -1.81 16.12
N VAL A 111 2.25 -1.76 15.03
CA VAL A 111 1.69 -1.88 13.70
C VAL A 111 1.91 -3.31 13.20
N VAL A 112 0.89 -3.87 12.57
CA VAL A 112 0.99 -5.11 11.82
C VAL A 112 0.89 -4.76 10.36
N LEU A 113 1.80 -5.28 9.55
CA LEU A 113 1.79 -5.15 8.09
C LEU A 113 1.43 -6.49 7.48
N LEU A 114 0.50 -6.47 6.53
CA LEU A 114 0.21 -7.55 5.59
C LEU A 114 0.68 -7.12 4.21
N HIS A 115 1.38 -8.02 3.50
CA HIS A 115 1.98 -7.66 2.23
C HIS A 115 1.98 -8.81 1.24
N ALA A 116 1.64 -8.50 -0.02
CA ALA A 116 1.79 -9.32 -1.21
C ALA A 116 2.02 -8.42 -2.43
N GLY A 117 3.12 -8.61 -3.15
CA GLY A 117 3.46 -7.83 -4.34
C GLY A 117 4.73 -7.01 -4.19
N ASP A 118 4.80 -5.88 -4.87
CA ASP A 118 5.94 -4.96 -4.92
C ASP A 118 5.59 -3.49 -4.55
N SER A 119 4.33 -3.22 -4.21
CA SER A 119 3.99 -2.00 -3.48
C SER A 119 4.66 -2.01 -2.12
N ARG A 120 5.16 -0.88 -1.63
CA ARG A 120 6.02 -0.87 -0.46
C ARG A 120 5.42 -0.18 0.75
N GLY A 121 5.81 -0.66 1.93
CA GLY A 121 5.57 0.00 3.21
C GLY A 121 6.89 0.41 3.86
N TYR A 122 6.95 1.65 4.36
CA TYR A 122 8.13 2.21 5.01
C TYR A 122 7.79 2.80 6.38
N LEU A 123 8.79 2.82 7.25
CA LEU A 123 8.80 3.58 8.50
C LEU A 123 9.91 4.63 8.43
N PHE A 124 9.57 5.89 8.62
CA PHE A 124 10.53 6.97 8.80
C PHE A 124 10.61 7.35 10.28
N ARG A 125 11.79 7.18 10.86
CA ARG A 125 12.10 7.40 12.29
C ARG A 125 13.51 7.93 12.45
N ASP A 126 13.69 8.93 13.30
CA ASP A 126 15.01 9.49 13.61
C ASP A 126 15.80 9.90 12.34
N ARG A 127 15.10 10.49 11.35
CA ARG A 127 15.62 10.91 10.05
C ARG A 127 16.17 9.75 9.18
N ARG A 128 15.69 8.53 9.40
CA ARG A 128 16.04 7.34 8.63
C ARG A 128 14.79 6.67 8.09
N LEU A 129 14.86 6.23 6.86
CA LEU A 129 13.83 5.43 6.21
C LEU A 129 14.16 3.95 6.35
N TYR A 130 13.16 3.15 6.73
CA TYR A 130 13.26 1.70 6.86
C TYR A 130 12.15 1.08 6.02
N GLN A 131 12.50 0.30 5.01
CA GLN A 131 11.51 -0.51 4.28
C GLN A 131 11.04 -1.64 5.19
N LEU A 132 9.72 -1.74 5.39
CA LEU A 132 9.07 -2.74 6.24
C LEU A 132 8.59 -3.95 5.44
N SER A 133 8.15 -3.74 4.21
CA SER A 133 7.78 -4.80 3.26
C SER A 133 9.02 -5.35 2.56
N LYS A 134 8.90 -6.54 2.00
CA LYS A 134 9.89 -7.13 1.11
C LYS A 134 9.21 -7.50 -0.18
N ASP A 135 9.69 -6.96 -1.29
CA ASP A 135 9.06 -7.13 -2.60
C ASP A 135 8.94 -8.60 -2.99
N ASP A 136 7.78 -9.00 -3.43
CA ASP A 136 7.52 -10.35 -3.97
C ASP A 136 7.77 -10.38 -5.49
N THR A 137 8.98 -9.98 -5.92
CA THR A 137 9.37 -9.95 -7.33
C THR A 137 10.39 -11.03 -7.69
N PHE A 138 10.49 -11.31 -9.00
CA PHE A 138 11.51 -12.20 -9.51
C PHE A 138 12.93 -11.71 -9.16
N VAL A 139 13.20 -10.40 -9.35
CA VAL A 139 14.53 -9.86 -9.04
C VAL A 139 14.86 -9.90 -7.56
N GLN A 140 13.88 -9.71 -6.68
CA GLN A 140 14.09 -9.87 -5.24
C GLN A 140 14.47 -11.33 -4.89
N SER A 141 13.90 -12.31 -5.59
CA SER A 141 14.29 -13.72 -5.39
C SER A 141 15.75 -13.98 -5.79
N LEU A 142 16.26 -13.27 -6.81
CA LEU A 142 17.67 -13.36 -7.22
C LEU A 142 18.60 -12.66 -6.21
N VAL A 143 18.17 -11.52 -5.64
CA VAL A 143 18.89 -10.84 -4.55
C VAL A 143 18.99 -11.76 -3.33
N ASP A 144 17.90 -12.41 -2.94
CA ASP A 144 17.84 -13.35 -1.82
C ASP A 144 18.76 -14.57 -2.03
N ALA A 145 18.88 -15.01 -3.27
CA ALA A 145 19.79 -16.11 -3.65
C ALA A 145 21.27 -15.68 -3.78
N GLY A 146 21.55 -14.37 -3.62
CA GLY A 146 22.89 -13.79 -3.80
C GLY A 146 23.35 -13.76 -5.27
N ALA A 147 22.42 -13.91 -6.22
CA ALA A 147 22.68 -13.87 -7.66
C ALA A 147 22.71 -12.45 -8.24
N LEU A 148 22.09 -11.47 -7.54
CA LEU A 148 22.12 -10.05 -7.87
C LEU A 148 22.36 -9.24 -6.59
N SER A 149 23.02 -8.09 -6.73
CA SER A 149 23.00 -7.06 -5.69
C SER A 149 21.68 -6.25 -5.75
N PRO A 150 21.27 -5.58 -4.66
CA PRO A 150 20.11 -4.70 -4.68
C PRO A 150 20.17 -3.60 -5.75
N ASP A 151 21.36 -3.04 -6.01
CA ASP A 151 21.57 -2.02 -7.04
C ASP A 151 21.37 -2.57 -8.44
N GLU A 152 21.85 -3.78 -8.75
CA GLU A 152 21.64 -4.43 -10.04
C GLU A 152 20.17 -4.77 -10.27
N ALA A 153 19.43 -5.16 -9.21
CA ALA A 153 18.02 -5.48 -9.28
C ALA A 153 17.16 -4.29 -9.75
N ARG A 154 17.49 -3.06 -9.34
CA ARG A 154 16.75 -1.83 -9.75
C ARG A 154 16.74 -1.60 -11.26
N PHE A 155 17.78 -2.01 -11.98
CA PHE A 155 17.95 -1.80 -13.43
C PHE A 155 17.72 -3.08 -14.23
N HIS A 156 17.34 -4.18 -13.59
CA HIS A 156 17.15 -5.46 -14.27
C HIS A 156 15.93 -5.41 -15.21
N PRO A 157 16.02 -5.97 -16.45
CA PRO A 157 14.90 -5.94 -17.40
C PRO A 157 13.60 -6.59 -16.90
N GLN A 158 13.70 -7.51 -15.97
CA GLN A 158 12.57 -8.26 -15.39
C GLN A 158 12.20 -7.78 -13.98
N ARG A 159 12.54 -6.55 -13.59
CA ARG A 159 12.27 -6.03 -12.24
C ARG A 159 10.79 -5.99 -11.89
N ASN A 160 9.92 -5.76 -12.90
CA ASN A 160 8.46 -5.64 -12.72
C ASN A 160 7.74 -7.00 -12.78
N ILE A 161 8.44 -8.15 -12.72
CA ILE A 161 7.79 -9.45 -12.66
C ILE A 161 7.42 -9.75 -11.21
N VAL A 162 6.13 -9.53 -10.90
CA VAL A 162 5.54 -9.84 -9.59
C VAL A 162 5.29 -11.35 -9.48
N LEU A 163 5.71 -11.96 -8.38
CA LEU A 163 5.55 -13.39 -8.11
C LEU A 163 4.32 -13.71 -7.25
N ARG A 164 3.77 -12.71 -6.54
CA ARG A 164 2.57 -12.85 -5.71
C ARG A 164 1.68 -11.64 -5.90
N ALA A 165 0.43 -11.91 -6.24
CA ALA A 165 -0.62 -10.90 -6.36
C ALA A 165 -1.95 -11.48 -5.88
N MET A 166 -2.82 -10.67 -5.34
CA MET A 166 -4.17 -11.01 -4.88
C MET A 166 -5.07 -11.17 -6.11
N SER A 167 -5.64 -12.35 -6.33
CA SER A 167 -6.31 -12.71 -7.60
C SER A 167 -7.64 -13.45 -7.44
N GLY A 168 -8.18 -13.50 -6.22
CA GLY A 168 -9.39 -14.27 -5.91
C GLY A 168 -9.18 -15.79 -5.87
N ARG A 169 -7.92 -16.25 -5.83
CA ARG A 169 -7.55 -17.70 -5.85
C ARG A 169 -6.86 -18.15 -4.57
N GLY A 170 -6.90 -17.32 -3.51
CA GLY A 170 -6.30 -17.63 -2.22
C GLY A 170 -4.78 -17.41 -2.21
N THR A 171 -4.36 -16.18 -2.38
CA THR A 171 -2.94 -15.80 -2.40
C THR A 171 -2.30 -15.87 -1.01
N ARG A 172 -1.03 -16.29 -0.97
CA ARG A 172 -0.22 -16.21 0.23
C ARG A 172 0.35 -14.81 0.38
N PHE A 173 0.23 -14.25 1.57
CA PHE A 173 0.80 -12.96 1.94
C PHE A 173 1.77 -13.10 3.12
N SER A 174 2.65 -12.14 3.31
CA SER A 174 3.52 -12.04 4.47
C SER A 174 2.87 -11.19 5.57
N LEU A 175 3.22 -11.47 6.84
CA LEU A 175 2.84 -10.70 8.00
C LEU A 175 4.07 -10.38 8.83
N ALA A 176 4.20 -9.13 9.25
CA ALA A 176 5.25 -8.68 10.14
C ALA A 176 4.71 -7.61 11.10
N SER A 177 5.41 -7.35 12.21
CA SER A 177 4.95 -6.33 13.16
C SER A 177 6.13 -5.57 13.78
N TRP A 178 5.91 -4.30 14.07
CA TRP A 178 6.88 -3.41 14.71
C TRP A 178 6.21 -2.54 15.76
N THR A 179 6.95 -2.16 16.78
CA THR A 179 6.51 -1.15 17.75
C THR A 179 6.68 0.24 17.14
N VAL A 180 5.63 1.05 17.21
CA VAL A 180 5.63 2.46 16.81
C VAL A 180 5.52 3.37 18.02
N ARG A 181 5.92 4.62 17.83
CA ARG A 181 5.89 5.67 18.86
C ARG A 181 5.37 6.98 18.25
N PRO A 182 4.91 7.94 19.07
CA PRO A 182 4.57 9.27 18.57
C PRO A 182 5.71 9.87 17.74
N CYS A 183 5.36 10.61 16.71
CA CYS A 183 6.25 11.22 15.72
C CYS A 183 6.90 10.24 14.70
N ASP A 184 6.59 8.96 14.71
CA ASP A 184 6.90 8.11 13.58
C ASP A 184 6.02 8.49 12.38
N LEU A 185 6.59 8.39 11.16
CA LEU A 185 5.81 8.46 9.93
C LEU A 185 5.84 7.10 9.22
N LEU A 186 4.70 6.70 8.71
CA LEU A 186 4.56 5.55 7.82
C LEU A 186 4.29 6.06 6.40
N LEU A 187 4.83 5.36 5.42
CA LEU A 187 4.51 5.55 4.01
C LEU A 187 4.12 4.20 3.43
N LEU A 188 2.97 4.13 2.77
CA LEU A 188 2.65 3.06 1.82
C LEU A 188 2.66 3.68 0.43
N CYS A 189 3.23 2.98 -0.57
CA CYS A 189 3.25 3.48 -1.94
C CYS A 189 3.23 2.34 -2.97
N SER A 190 2.68 2.63 -4.16
CA SER A 190 2.81 1.77 -5.33
C SER A 190 4.23 1.85 -5.93
N ASP A 191 4.52 0.94 -6.85
CA ASP A 191 5.82 0.85 -7.52
C ASP A 191 6.11 2.11 -8.35
N GLY A 192 5.09 2.77 -8.90
CA GLY A 192 5.27 4.04 -9.64
C GLY A 192 5.95 5.14 -8.84
N LEU A 193 5.85 5.12 -7.50
CA LEU A 193 6.60 6.02 -6.63
C LEU A 193 8.01 5.48 -6.37
N SER A 194 8.14 4.23 -5.92
CA SER A 194 9.41 3.66 -5.48
C SER A 194 10.36 3.30 -6.64
N ASP A 195 9.85 3.14 -7.85
CA ASP A 195 10.66 3.03 -9.08
C ASP A 195 11.20 4.38 -9.54
N ALA A 196 10.42 5.46 -9.34
CA ALA A 196 10.79 6.80 -9.75
C ALA A 196 11.72 7.51 -8.74
N LEU A 197 11.57 7.23 -7.45
CA LEU A 197 12.34 7.86 -6.37
C LEU A 197 13.24 6.85 -5.64
N SER A 198 14.45 7.28 -5.29
CA SER A 198 15.31 6.52 -4.39
C SER A 198 14.83 6.67 -2.93
N ASP A 199 15.23 5.72 -2.06
CA ASP A 199 14.94 5.80 -0.63
C ASP A 199 15.46 7.10 0.01
N ASP A 200 16.61 7.63 -0.46
CA ASP A 200 17.17 8.91 0.00
C ASP A 200 16.26 10.10 -0.39
N GLN A 201 15.71 10.09 -1.63
CA GLN A 201 14.78 11.13 -2.08
C GLN A 201 13.46 11.08 -1.31
N ILE A 202 12.93 9.88 -1.07
CA ILE A 202 11.74 9.66 -0.22
C ILE A 202 12.00 10.20 1.19
N ALA A 203 13.14 9.83 1.79
CA ALA A 203 13.52 10.28 3.13
C ALA A 203 13.68 11.81 3.22
N GLU A 204 14.21 12.46 2.18
CA GLU A 204 14.35 13.91 2.09
C GLU A 204 12.97 14.59 2.10
N VAL A 205 12.02 14.13 1.29
CA VAL A 205 10.66 14.68 1.28
C VAL A 205 9.99 14.47 2.64
N MET A 206 10.03 13.24 3.19
CA MET A 206 9.42 12.95 4.50
C MET A 206 10.03 13.77 5.63
N SER A 207 11.34 14.06 5.57
CA SER A 207 12.02 14.84 6.61
C SER A 207 11.76 16.34 6.55
N SER A 208 11.37 16.85 5.39
CA SER A 208 11.21 18.29 5.13
C SER A 208 9.77 18.74 5.00
N SER A 209 8.80 17.83 5.07
CA SER A 209 7.38 18.14 5.08
C SER A 209 6.86 18.29 6.51
N SER A 210 5.98 19.26 6.73
CA SER A 210 5.42 19.55 8.05
C SER A 210 4.09 18.84 8.31
N TYR A 211 3.36 18.51 7.25
CA TYR A 211 2.03 17.91 7.29
C TYR A 211 1.98 16.69 6.36
N THR A 212 1.06 15.77 6.64
CA THR A 212 0.89 14.53 5.86
C THR A 212 0.40 14.78 4.44
N ASP A 213 -0.50 15.75 4.24
CA ASP A 213 -1.00 16.17 2.93
C ASP A 213 0.09 16.80 2.07
N GLU A 214 0.85 17.77 2.60
CA GLU A 214 2.02 18.34 1.94
C GLU A 214 3.02 17.25 1.53
N CYS A 215 3.27 16.29 2.43
CA CYS A 215 4.20 15.20 2.18
C CYS A 215 3.73 14.31 1.02
N ALA A 216 2.44 13.92 1.02
CA ALA A 216 1.86 13.10 -0.04
C ALA A 216 1.91 13.81 -1.40
N GLU A 217 1.47 15.06 -1.48
CA GLU A 217 1.52 15.87 -2.70
C GLU A 217 2.94 16.00 -3.26
N ARG A 218 3.93 16.25 -2.39
CA ARG A 218 5.34 16.39 -2.78
C ARG A 218 5.93 15.08 -3.27
N LEU A 219 5.61 13.95 -2.65
CA LEU A 219 6.05 12.63 -3.09
C LEU A 219 5.52 12.32 -4.50
N ILE A 220 4.21 12.51 -4.73
CA ILE A 220 3.59 12.33 -6.04
C ILE A 220 4.23 13.28 -7.08
N GLY A 221 4.29 14.58 -6.77
CA GLY A 221 4.85 15.59 -7.68
C GLY A 221 6.31 15.31 -8.04
N GLN A 222 7.12 14.86 -7.08
CA GLN A 222 8.52 14.51 -7.34
C GLN A 222 8.65 13.22 -8.15
N ALA A 223 7.83 12.19 -7.92
CA ALA A 223 7.81 10.99 -8.74
C ALA A 223 7.46 11.31 -10.19
N LEU A 224 6.41 12.10 -10.44
CA LEU A 224 6.01 12.55 -11.77
C LEU A 224 7.11 13.35 -12.47
N SER A 225 7.74 14.29 -11.75
CA SER A 225 8.83 15.12 -12.30
C SER A 225 10.12 14.32 -12.54
N SER A 226 10.33 13.22 -11.82
CA SER A 226 11.42 12.26 -12.03
C SER A 226 11.16 11.28 -13.18
N GLY A 227 9.99 11.37 -13.83
CA GLY A 227 9.65 10.58 -15.01
C GLY A 227 8.94 9.28 -14.72
N ALA A 228 8.15 9.22 -13.64
CA ALA A 228 7.25 8.10 -13.37
C ALA A 228 6.40 7.78 -14.61
N ARG A 229 6.33 6.51 -14.98
CA ARG A 229 5.62 6.03 -16.18
C ARG A 229 4.38 5.22 -15.84
N ASP A 230 4.15 4.99 -14.54
CA ASP A 230 3.00 4.26 -14.02
C ASP A 230 2.05 5.15 -13.24
N ASN A 231 0.97 4.57 -12.73
CA ASN A 231 0.14 5.18 -11.70
C ASN A 231 1.02 5.41 -10.46
N VAL A 232 0.81 6.50 -9.76
CA VAL A 232 1.59 6.86 -8.57
C VAL A 232 0.64 7.11 -7.42
N THR A 233 0.68 6.25 -6.42
CA THR A 233 -0.20 6.34 -5.26
C THR A 233 0.59 6.23 -3.97
N CYS A 234 0.26 7.06 -2.99
CA CYS A 234 0.84 6.95 -1.64
C CYS A 234 -0.17 7.27 -0.54
N ILE A 235 0.10 6.70 0.64
CA ILE A 235 -0.49 7.07 1.93
C ILE A 235 0.64 7.47 2.85
N VAL A 236 0.59 8.68 3.39
CA VAL A 236 1.49 9.15 4.45
C VAL A 236 0.71 9.20 5.75
N ALA A 237 1.23 8.63 6.82
CA ALA A 237 0.55 8.59 8.11
C ALA A 237 1.50 8.93 9.25
N HIS A 238 1.16 9.93 10.04
CA HIS A 238 1.86 10.34 11.24
C HIS A 238 1.27 9.62 12.46
N VAL A 239 2.09 8.99 13.27
CA VAL A 239 1.67 8.36 14.52
C VAL A 239 1.51 9.43 15.59
N VAL A 240 0.27 9.66 16.04
CA VAL A 240 -0.10 10.72 16.98
C VAL A 240 -0.77 10.18 18.23
N GLU A 241 -0.74 10.96 19.32
CA GLU A 241 -1.54 10.70 20.53
C GLU A 241 -2.92 11.35 20.41
N GLY A 242 -3.96 10.59 20.62
CA GLY A 242 -5.36 11.05 20.53
C GLY A 242 -5.94 10.93 19.12
N PRO A 243 -7.28 10.77 19.02
CA PRO A 243 -7.93 10.54 17.75
C PRO A 243 -7.79 11.78 16.84
N PRO A 244 -7.39 11.60 15.57
CA PRO A 244 -7.39 12.69 14.60
C PRO A 244 -8.84 13.07 14.23
N HIS A 245 -9.02 14.31 13.80
CA HIS A 245 -10.31 14.80 13.26
C HIS A 245 -10.35 14.64 11.73
N ILE A 246 -10.04 13.44 11.24
CA ILE A 246 -9.97 13.13 9.80
C ILE A 246 -10.94 11.99 9.50
N GLU A 247 -11.78 12.19 8.49
CA GLU A 247 -12.66 11.16 7.96
C GLU A 247 -11.88 10.16 7.11
N PRO A 248 -12.31 8.88 7.06
CA PRO A 248 -11.71 7.89 6.18
C PRO A 248 -11.72 8.33 4.72
N VAL A 249 -10.66 7.99 3.99
CA VAL A 249 -10.49 8.42 2.59
C VAL A 249 -10.23 7.22 1.68
N PHE A 250 -10.79 7.30 0.47
CA PHE A 250 -10.42 6.46 -0.67
C PHE A 250 -9.77 7.31 -1.74
N VAL A 251 -8.76 6.77 -2.44
CA VAL A 251 -8.15 7.40 -3.62
C VAL A 251 -7.96 6.41 -4.76
N GLY A 252 -7.64 6.92 -5.95
CA GLY A 252 -7.41 6.11 -7.14
C GLY A 252 -8.67 5.42 -7.65
N ALA A 253 -8.53 4.17 -8.12
CA ALA A 253 -9.62 3.37 -8.68
C ALA A 253 -10.79 3.14 -7.70
N ALA A 254 -10.54 3.22 -6.38
CA ALA A 254 -11.59 3.07 -5.38
C ALA A 254 -12.65 4.18 -5.41
N LEU A 255 -12.35 5.36 -5.96
CA LEU A 255 -13.32 6.46 -6.15
C LEU A 255 -14.35 6.17 -7.25
N SER A 256 -13.99 5.39 -8.26
CA SER A 256 -14.80 5.17 -9.46
C SER A 256 -16.04 4.31 -9.23
N GLY A 257 -16.19 3.66 -8.09
CA GLY A 257 -17.30 2.76 -7.75
C GLY A 257 -18.37 3.34 -6.83
N SER A 258 -18.31 4.62 -6.46
CA SER A 258 -19.28 5.26 -5.55
C SER A 258 -20.43 6.00 -6.27
N ARG A 259 -20.54 5.83 -7.61
CA ARG A 259 -21.67 6.37 -8.40
C ARG A 259 -22.52 5.24 -8.96
N SER A 260 -23.43 4.73 -8.15
CA SER A 260 -24.61 3.96 -8.58
C SER A 260 -25.77 4.23 -7.64
#